data_9388823375c1648cad3ba47da109d52c
#
_entry.id   9388823375c1648cad3ba47da109d52c
#
_cell.length_a   1.000
_cell.length_b   1.000
_cell.length_c   1.000
_cell.angle_alpha   90.00
_cell.angle_beta   90.00
_cell.angle_gamma   90.00
#
_symmetry.space_group_name_H-M   'P 1'
#
loop_
_entity.id
_entity.type
_entity.pdbx_description
1 polymer ?
#
loop_
_entity_poly.entity_id
_entity_poly.type
_entity_poly.pdbx_seq_one_letter_code
_entity_poly.pdbx_strand_id
1 'polypeptide(L)'
;MPNSTKAHIDRALTNMSVAYLQEESNFVATKVFPVIPVKQQSNTYFVYNKGDFFRDEMRTRTGATESAGGDYGVEAADPYHCKLHSFHKDVTEMDRANYDNPLDADIDATDFVSQKMLIRRERIWAEKYFKTGVWTTE
;
A
#
# COMPACT_ATOMS: atom_id res chain seq x y z
N MET A 1 -42.51 32.13 -20.93
CA MET A 1 -42.80 30.84 -20.30
C MET A 1 -41.58 29.96 -20.53
N PRO A 2 -40.76 29.63 -19.53
CA PRO A 2 -39.67 28.73 -19.75
C PRO A 2 -40.21 27.30 -19.91
N ASN A 3 -39.94 26.71 -21.07
CA ASN A 3 -40.18 25.30 -21.30
C ASN A 3 -39.29 24.49 -20.35
N SER A 4 -39.88 23.99 -19.30
CA SER A 4 -39.30 22.90 -18.57
C SER A 4 -39.37 21.66 -19.48
N THR A 5 -38.34 21.45 -20.27
CA THR A 5 -38.07 20.13 -20.85
C THR A 5 -37.89 19.21 -19.65
N LYS A 6 -38.97 18.57 -19.24
CA LYS A 6 -38.90 17.46 -18.30
C LYS A 6 -38.03 16.40 -18.99
N ALA A 7 -36.75 16.38 -18.65
CA ALA A 7 -35.93 15.26 -19.01
C ALA A 7 -36.60 14.02 -18.39
N HIS A 8 -37.25 13.26 -19.23
CA HIS A 8 -37.82 11.98 -18.81
C HIS A 8 -36.66 11.06 -18.58
N ILE A 9 -36.18 11.03 -17.35
CA ILE A 9 -35.15 10.10 -16.93
C ILE A 9 -35.79 8.72 -16.92
N ASP A 10 -35.41 7.90 -17.89
CA ASP A 10 -35.92 6.54 -18.00
C ASP A 10 -35.50 5.75 -16.75
N ARG A 11 -36.46 5.18 -16.05
CA ARG A 11 -36.21 4.38 -14.83
C ARG A 11 -35.26 3.21 -15.06
N ALA A 12 -35.19 2.68 -16.27
CA ALA A 12 -34.24 1.63 -16.64
C ALA A 12 -32.80 2.15 -16.64
N LEU A 13 -32.55 3.42 -16.99
CA LEU A 13 -31.23 4.06 -16.96
C LEU A 13 -30.88 4.56 -15.56
N THR A 14 -31.85 4.94 -14.75
CA THR A 14 -31.63 5.37 -13.36
C THR A 14 -31.22 4.21 -12.43
N ASN A 15 -31.54 2.98 -12.78
CA ASN A 15 -31.12 1.80 -12.02
C ASN A 15 -29.73 1.27 -12.40
N MET A 16 -29.01 1.95 -13.29
CA MET A 16 -27.69 1.56 -13.73
C MET A 16 -26.69 2.64 -13.33
N SER A 17 -25.97 2.41 -12.25
CA SER A 17 -24.82 3.23 -11.90
C SER A 17 -23.54 2.54 -12.34
N VAL A 18 -22.63 3.30 -12.94
CA VAL A 18 -21.32 2.80 -13.34
C VAL A 18 -20.27 3.47 -12.47
N ALA A 19 -19.70 2.72 -11.55
CA ALA A 19 -18.57 3.19 -10.77
C ALA A 19 -17.27 2.92 -11.53
N TYR A 20 -16.50 3.97 -11.81
CA TYR A 20 -15.17 3.86 -12.42
C TYR A 20 -14.11 3.60 -11.34
N LEU A 21 -14.15 2.41 -10.78
CA LEU A 21 -13.16 1.96 -9.81
C LEU A 21 -12.10 1.11 -10.53
N GLN A 22 -10.85 1.38 -10.22
CA GLN A 22 -9.77 0.55 -10.71
C GLN A 22 -9.69 -0.70 -9.84
N GLU A 23 -9.63 -1.87 -10.46
CA GLU A 23 -9.46 -3.12 -9.74
C GLU A 23 -8.19 -3.12 -8.88
N GLU A 24 -8.28 -3.63 -7.67
CA GLU A 24 -7.15 -3.72 -6.74
C GLU A 24 -5.99 -4.52 -7.34
N SER A 25 -6.28 -5.47 -8.21
CA SER A 25 -5.30 -6.27 -8.95
C SER A 25 -4.35 -5.44 -9.82
N ASN A 26 -4.75 -4.26 -10.26
CA ASN A 26 -3.95 -3.36 -11.10
C ASN A 26 -2.91 -2.56 -10.31
N PHE A 27 -3.02 -2.52 -8.97
CA PHE A 27 -2.04 -1.88 -8.12
C PHE A 27 -0.85 -2.80 -7.83
N VAL A 28 0.34 -2.36 -8.21
CA VAL A 28 1.56 -3.17 -8.19
C VAL A 28 2.40 -2.97 -6.93
N ALA A 29 2.30 -1.80 -6.31
CA ALA A 29 3.13 -1.41 -5.16
C ALA A 29 3.15 -2.45 -4.02
N THR A 30 2.00 -2.99 -3.64
CA THR A 30 1.89 -4.02 -2.58
C THR A 30 2.38 -5.40 -2.99
N LYS A 31 2.37 -5.70 -4.29
CA LYS A 31 2.88 -6.97 -4.81
C LYS A 31 4.40 -7.02 -4.84
N VAL A 32 5.02 -5.87 -5.13
CA VAL A 32 6.49 -5.74 -5.18
C VAL A 32 7.08 -5.56 -3.79
N PHE A 33 6.46 -4.71 -2.98
CA PHE A 33 6.89 -4.44 -1.61
C PHE A 33 5.78 -4.77 -0.61
N PRO A 34 5.89 -5.90 0.10
CA PRO A 34 4.90 -6.29 1.09
C PRO A 34 4.85 -5.28 2.23
N VAL A 35 3.65 -5.03 2.75
CA VAL A 35 3.43 -4.13 3.87
C VAL A 35 3.83 -4.82 5.17
N ILE A 36 4.73 -4.20 5.92
CA ILE A 36 5.17 -4.68 7.24
C ILE A 36 4.48 -3.85 8.32
N PRO A 37 3.64 -4.45 9.18
CA PRO A 37 3.00 -3.72 10.26
C PRO A 37 4.03 -3.36 11.34
N VAL A 38 4.08 -2.10 11.73
CA VAL A 38 4.97 -1.59 12.78
C VAL A 38 4.16 -0.95 13.91
N LYS A 39 4.63 -1.07 15.15
CA LYS A 39 3.96 -0.51 16.31
C LYS A 39 4.31 0.96 16.55
N GLN A 40 5.50 1.37 16.14
CA GLN A 40 6.01 2.72 16.39
C GLN A 40 6.13 3.46 15.07
N GLN A 41 5.88 4.75 15.06
CA GLN A 41 5.98 5.60 13.89
C GLN A 41 7.42 5.73 13.38
N SER A 42 8.39 5.69 14.28
CA SER A 42 9.82 5.76 13.94
C SER A 42 10.59 4.81 14.84
N ASN A 43 11.44 4.02 14.25
CA ASN A 43 12.36 3.13 14.95
C ASN A 43 13.47 2.67 14.00
N THR A 44 14.46 1.95 14.54
CA THR A 44 15.48 1.24 13.78
C THR A 44 15.18 -0.25 13.79
N TYR A 45 15.61 -0.96 12.74
CA TYR A 45 15.59 -2.43 12.73
C TYR A 45 17.01 -2.96 12.64
N PHE A 46 17.20 -4.19 13.07
CA PHE A 46 18.51 -4.84 13.05
C PHE A 46 18.71 -5.60 11.75
N VAL A 47 19.91 -5.50 11.23
CA VAL A 47 20.33 -6.23 10.01
C VAL A 47 21.51 -7.12 10.37
N TYR A 48 21.40 -8.36 9.99
CA TYR A 48 22.50 -9.31 10.09
C TYR A 48 23.40 -9.20 8.89
N ASN A 49 24.71 -9.28 9.12
CA ASN A 49 25.67 -9.28 8.03
C ASN A 49 25.51 -10.55 7.20
N LYS A 50 25.13 -10.40 5.93
CA LYS A 50 24.93 -11.52 5.03
C LYS A 50 26.20 -12.37 4.86
N GLY A 51 27.38 -11.76 4.86
CA GLY A 51 28.66 -12.44 4.73
C GLY A 51 28.91 -13.44 5.84
N ASP A 52 28.45 -13.18 7.06
CA ASP A 52 28.68 -14.06 8.20
C ASP A 52 27.84 -15.34 8.11
N PHE A 53 26.64 -15.25 7.51
CA PHE A 53 25.76 -16.42 7.33
C PHE A 53 26.09 -17.30 6.12
N PHE A 54 26.85 -16.80 5.16
CA PHE A 54 27.16 -17.52 3.93
C PHE A 54 28.63 -17.96 3.82
N ARG A 55 29.40 -17.79 4.90
CA ARG A 55 30.77 -18.33 4.97
C ARG A 55 30.77 -19.79 5.43
N ASP A 56 31.56 -20.64 4.79
CA ASP A 56 31.86 -21.99 5.26
C ASP A 56 32.96 -21.91 6.33
N GLU A 57 32.60 -22.02 7.59
CA GLU A 57 33.50 -22.02 8.75
C GLU A 57 33.59 -23.41 9.43
N MET A 58 32.87 -24.41 8.92
CA MET A 58 32.91 -25.76 9.46
C MET A 58 34.23 -26.44 9.11
N ARG A 59 34.82 -27.12 10.08
CA ARG A 59 36.07 -27.90 9.91
C ARG A 59 35.87 -29.30 10.41
N THR A 60 36.55 -30.25 9.75
CA THR A 60 36.59 -31.62 10.21
C THR A 60 37.30 -31.69 11.57
N ARG A 61 36.65 -32.34 12.53
CA ARG A 61 37.14 -32.46 13.90
C ARG A 61 37.60 -33.89 14.18
N THR A 62 38.77 -34.04 14.81
CA THR A 62 39.20 -35.28 15.43
C THR A 62 38.77 -35.30 16.90
N GLY A 63 38.45 -36.47 17.46
CA GLY A 63 37.68 -36.64 18.69
C GLY A 63 38.16 -35.91 19.96
N ALA A 64 39.40 -35.44 20.00
CA ALA A 64 39.97 -34.76 21.18
C ALA A 64 40.25 -33.25 20.96
N THR A 65 39.83 -32.70 19.84
CA THR A 65 40.07 -31.26 19.54
C THR A 65 38.83 -30.42 19.74
N GLU A 66 39.03 -29.14 20.04
CA GLU A 66 37.95 -28.16 20.13
C GLU A 66 37.24 -27.97 18.77
N SER A 67 35.93 -27.74 18.80
CA SER A 67 35.17 -27.48 17.58
C SER A 67 35.50 -26.10 17.00
N ALA A 68 35.40 -25.96 15.68
CA ALA A 68 35.42 -24.64 15.06
C ALA A 68 34.24 -23.81 15.59
N GLY A 69 34.50 -22.56 15.96
CA GLY A 69 33.50 -21.59 16.34
C GLY A 69 33.44 -20.45 15.33
N GLY A 70 32.31 -19.82 15.21
CA GLY A 70 32.10 -18.60 14.42
C GLY A 70 31.26 -17.61 15.18
N ASP A 71 31.29 -16.35 14.77
CA ASP A 71 30.48 -15.27 15.31
C ASP A 71 29.80 -14.51 14.16
N TYR A 72 28.71 -13.82 14.48
CA TYR A 72 27.97 -13.01 13.52
C TYR A 72 27.73 -11.60 14.07
N GLY A 73 27.89 -10.62 13.19
CA GLY A 73 27.61 -9.23 13.49
C GLY A 73 26.14 -8.88 13.33
N VAL A 74 25.62 -8.05 14.25
CA VAL A 74 24.28 -7.44 14.16
C VAL A 74 24.46 -5.94 14.16
N GLU A 75 24.01 -5.29 13.10
CA GLU A 75 24.10 -3.85 12.93
C GLU A 75 22.71 -3.23 12.97
N ALA A 76 22.61 -1.99 13.46
CA ALA A 76 21.39 -1.22 13.36
C ALA A 76 21.31 -0.60 11.96
N ALA A 77 20.24 -0.89 11.25
CA ALA A 77 19.95 -0.26 9.96
C ALA A 77 19.53 1.21 10.12
N ASP A 78 19.42 1.92 9.01
CA ASP A 78 18.88 3.26 8.97
C ASP A 78 17.48 3.30 9.58
N PRO A 79 17.15 4.40 10.32
CA PRO A 79 15.85 4.52 10.95
C PRO A 79 14.73 4.64 9.89
N TYR A 80 13.63 3.95 10.12
CA TYR A 80 12.41 4.17 9.35
C TYR A 80 11.54 5.25 10.00
N HIS A 81 10.77 5.96 9.20
CA HIS A 81 9.77 6.93 9.66
C HIS A 81 8.49 6.81 8.83
N CYS A 82 7.39 6.46 9.50
CA CYS A 82 6.08 6.32 8.87
C CYS A 82 5.39 7.68 8.77
N LYS A 83 5.04 8.09 7.55
CA LYS A 83 4.27 9.31 7.29
C LYS A 83 2.78 8.99 7.30
N LEU A 84 2.00 9.78 8.03
CA LEU A 84 0.55 9.68 8.01
C LEU A 84 0.00 10.33 6.73
N HIS A 85 -0.82 9.57 6.00
CA HIS A 85 -1.60 10.07 4.88
C HIS A 85 -3.07 9.89 5.21
N SER A 86 -3.86 10.95 5.09
CA SER A 86 -5.30 10.93 5.34
C SER A 86 -6.03 11.58 4.18
N PHE A 87 -7.23 11.11 3.94
CA PHE A 87 -8.18 11.68 3.00
C PHE A 87 -9.58 11.38 3.51
N HIS A 88 -10.51 12.32 3.36
CA HIS A 88 -11.90 12.16 3.79
C HIS A 88 -12.85 12.67 2.70
N LYS A 89 -14.06 12.17 2.74
CA LYS A 89 -15.21 12.66 1.99
C LYS A 89 -16.36 12.80 3.00
N ASP A 90 -16.84 14.02 3.16
CA ASP A 90 -17.99 14.28 4.01
C ASP A 90 -19.28 13.85 3.30
N VAL A 91 -20.14 13.15 4.03
CA VAL A 91 -21.48 12.77 3.60
C VAL A 91 -22.46 13.39 4.56
N THR A 92 -23.20 14.37 4.09
CA THR A 92 -24.21 15.06 4.91
C THR A 92 -25.50 14.27 4.97
N GLU A 93 -26.33 14.53 5.99
CA GLU A 93 -27.68 13.95 6.06
C GLU A 93 -28.56 14.34 4.88
N MET A 94 -28.33 15.54 4.34
CA MET A 94 -29.03 16.01 3.15
C MET A 94 -28.63 15.21 1.90
N ASP A 95 -27.35 14.86 1.78
CA ASP A 95 -26.87 13.98 0.70
C ASP A 95 -27.52 12.61 0.80
N ARG A 96 -27.53 12.00 2.01
CA ARG A 96 -28.20 10.71 2.24
C ARG A 96 -29.69 10.74 1.92
N ALA A 97 -30.36 11.83 2.24
CA ALA A 97 -31.79 11.98 1.96
C ALA A 97 -32.11 12.19 0.48
N ASN A 98 -31.16 12.73 -0.29
CA ASN A 98 -31.33 13.01 -1.73
C ASN A 98 -30.83 11.89 -2.65
N TYR A 99 -30.13 10.90 -2.09
CA TYR A 99 -29.67 9.75 -2.86
C TYR A 99 -30.82 8.75 -3.04
N ASP A 100 -31.21 8.57 -4.28
CA ASP A 100 -32.22 7.59 -4.66
C ASP A 100 -31.57 6.25 -5.04
N ASN A 101 -32.25 5.16 -4.71
CA ASN A 101 -31.83 3.81 -5.11
C ASN A 101 -31.62 3.74 -6.65
N PRO A 102 -30.48 3.25 -7.18
CA PRO A 102 -29.53 2.31 -6.56
C PRO A 102 -28.29 2.94 -5.90
N LEU A 103 -28.23 4.25 -5.73
CA LEU A 103 -27.07 4.94 -5.17
C LEU A 103 -27.09 4.89 -3.64
N ASP A 104 -25.92 4.72 -3.03
CA ASP A 104 -25.70 4.79 -1.58
C ASP A 104 -24.53 5.74 -1.31
N ALA A 105 -24.83 6.87 -0.66
CA ALA A 105 -23.86 7.92 -0.41
C ALA A 105 -22.68 7.47 0.47
N ASP A 106 -22.90 6.57 1.42
CA ASP A 106 -21.86 6.09 2.34
C ASP A 106 -20.97 5.05 1.65
N ILE A 107 -21.55 4.17 0.84
CA ILE A 107 -20.79 3.18 0.06
C ILE A 107 -19.95 3.91 -0.98
N ASP A 108 -20.52 4.79 -1.76
CA ASP A 108 -19.83 5.55 -2.81
C ASP A 108 -18.69 6.41 -2.22
N ALA A 109 -18.90 7.02 -1.05
CA ALA A 109 -17.86 7.78 -0.36
C ALA A 109 -16.71 6.88 0.12
N THR A 110 -17.02 5.69 0.64
CA THR A 110 -16.02 4.72 1.09
C THR A 110 -15.18 4.22 -0.07
N ASP A 111 -15.81 3.86 -1.18
CA ASP A 111 -15.13 3.41 -2.39
C ASP A 111 -14.25 4.50 -2.97
N PHE A 112 -14.76 5.75 -3.01
CA PHE A 112 -13.99 6.90 -3.45
C PHE A 112 -12.73 7.13 -2.61
N VAL A 113 -12.86 7.11 -1.27
CA VAL A 113 -11.71 7.28 -0.35
C VAL A 113 -10.71 6.14 -0.51
N SER A 114 -11.17 4.90 -0.57
CA SER A 114 -10.34 3.72 -0.75
C SER A 114 -9.54 3.79 -2.06
N GLN A 115 -10.20 4.16 -3.15
CA GLN A 115 -9.54 4.36 -4.44
C GLN A 115 -8.45 5.44 -4.38
N LYS A 116 -8.70 6.57 -3.70
CA LYS A 116 -7.69 7.63 -3.52
C LYS A 116 -6.49 7.17 -2.69
N MET A 117 -6.71 6.34 -1.70
CA MET A 117 -5.63 5.77 -0.89
C MET A 117 -4.75 4.81 -1.70
N LEU A 118 -5.36 3.94 -2.51
CA LEU A 118 -4.65 3.03 -3.39
C LEU A 118 -3.80 3.78 -4.42
N ILE A 119 -4.39 4.77 -5.10
CA ILE A 119 -3.68 5.63 -6.07
C ILE A 119 -2.51 6.37 -5.39
N ARG A 120 -2.71 6.90 -4.19
CA ARG A 120 -1.64 7.60 -3.47
C ARG A 120 -0.46 6.69 -3.16
N ARG A 121 -0.74 5.46 -2.72
CA ARG A 121 0.30 4.45 -2.44
C ARG A 121 1.08 4.10 -3.70
N GLU A 122 0.40 3.83 -4.80
CA GLU A 122 1.01 3.54 -6.09
C GLU A 122 1.88 4.68 -6.60
N ARG A 123 1.39 5.91 -6.48
CA ARG A 123 2.13 7.10 -6.88
C ARG A 123 3.41 7.29 -6.06
N ILE A 124 3.36 7.11 -4.73
CA ILE A 124 4.54 7.19 -3.87
C ILE A 124 5.57 6.14 -4.26
N TRP A 125 5.10 4.91 -4.56
CA TRP A 125 5.96 3.84 -5.02
C TRP A 125 6.63 4.19 -6.35
N ALA A 126 5.85 4.63 -7.33
CA ALA A 126 6.37 5.04 -8.63
C ALA A 126 7.37 6.20 -8.54
N GLU A 127 7.05 7.24 -7.77
CA GLU A 127 7.94 8.40 -7.56
C GLU A 127 9.28 8.03 -6.91
N LYS A 128 9.31 6.97 -6.10
CA LYS A 128 10.54 6.52 -5.44
C LYS A 128 11.40 5.60 -6.30
N TYR A 129 10.77 4.66 -6.99
CA TYR A 129 11.45 3.53 -7.61
C TYR A 129 11.55 3.59 -9.13
N PHE A 130 10.69 4.36 -9.81
CA PHE A 130 10.80 4.60 -11.26
C PHE A 130 11.66 5.82 -11.58
N LYS A 131 12.87 5.84 -11.01
CA LYS A 131 13.88 6.88 -11.29
C LYS A 131 15.17 6.25 -11.78
N THR A 132 15.86 6.97 -12.66
CA THR A 132 17.20 6.58 -13.08
C THR A 132 18.16 6.56 -11.89
N GLY A 133 18.92 5.46 -11.76
CA GLY A 133 19.92 5.31 -10.69
C GLY A 133 19.40 4.69 -9.39
N VAL A 134 18.12 4.34 -9.29
CA VAL A 134 17.59 3.57 -8.15
C VAL A 134 17.97 2.09 -8.25
N TRP A 135 17.93 1.56 -9.45
CA TRP A 135 18.32 0.18 -9.75
C TRP A 135 19.71 0.20 -10.36
N THR A 136 20.70 -0.25 -9.59
CA THR A 136 22.05 -0.48 -10.12
C THR A 136 22.01 -1.69 -11.04
N THR A 137 22.43 -1.51 -12.27
CA THR A 137 22.82 -2.63 -13.13
C THR A 137 24.21 -3.08 -12.66
N GLU A 138 24.28 -4.29 -12.10
CA GLU A 138 25.57 -4.99 -11.93
C GLU A 138 26.14 -5.38 -13.28
#